data_14063274f6fe666568d9515225914416
#
_entry.id   14063274f6fe666568d9515225914416
#
_cell.length_a   1.000
_cell.length_b   1.000
_cell.length_c   1.000
_cell.angle_alpha   90.00
_cell.angle_beta   90.00
_cell.angle_gamma   90.00
#
_symmetry.space_group_name_H-M   'P 1'
#
loop_
_entity.id
_entity.type
_entity.pdbx_description
1 polymer ?
#
loop_
_entity_poly.entity_id
_entity_poly.type
_entity_poly.pdbx_seq_one_letter_code
_entity_poly.pdbx_strand_id
1 'polypeptide(L)'
;MKLILIILLSILDTMPGVQIVQDSAMSVLLGEAVNGKREMVEIDGYRVQIYSSNRQQTAKSEALELEYKLKDNINQTIYVQYLTPFWKVRLGDFRNYEEAKEYKKIFVQQYPELMGDTYIVRDKIQVLQ
;
A
#
# COMPACT_ATOMS: atom_id res chain seq x y z
N MET A 1 21.65 36.60 14.52
CA MET A 1 21.91 35.34 15.28
C MET A 1 20.76 35.02 16.18
N LYS A 2 20.47 35.85 17.13
CA LYS A 2 19.40 35.60 18.08
C LYS A 2 18.02 35.54 17.41
N LEU A 3 17.83 36.36 16.39
CA LEU A 3 16.58 36.36 15.65
C LEU A 3 16.30 35.05 14.97
N ILE A 4 17.36 34.48 14.41
CA ILE A 4 17.23 33.20 13.72
C ILE A 4 16.84 32.10 14.71
N LEU A 5 17.45 32.15 15.89
CA LEU A 5 17.12 31.19 16.92
C LEU A 5 15.68 31.27 17.35
N ILE A 6 15.17 32.50 17.49
CA ILE A 6 13.78 32.72 17.87
C ILE A 6 12.85 32.17 16.80
N ILE A 7 13.18 32.37 15.56
CA ILE A 7 12.37 31.87 14.46
C ILE A 7 12.31 30.34 14.49
N LEU A 8 13.46 29.72 14.73
CA LEU A 8 13.50 28.27 14.84
C LEU A 8 12.63 27.76 15.98
N LEU A 9 12.65 28.46 17.11
CA LEU A 9 11.80 28.09 18.21
C LEU A 9 10.33 28.19 17.85
N SER A 10 9.97 29.23 17.13
CA SER A 10 8.60 29.40 16.69
C SER A 10 8.13 28.24 15.82
N ILE A 11 8.98 27.83 14.94
CA ILE A 11 8.66 26.71 14.06
C ILE A 11 8.47 25.43 14.85
N LEU A 12 9.36 25.20 15.81
CA LEU A 12 9.26 24.00 16.63
C LEU A 12 7.98 23.98 17.46
N ASP A 13 7.62 25.13 18.00
CA ASP A 13 6.41 25.24 18.78
C ASP A 13 5.17 24.95 17.92
N THR A 14 5.20 25.42 16.71
CA THR A 14 4.06 25.29 15.83
C THR A 14 3.84 23.84 15.39
N MET A 15 4.92 23.15 15.06
CA MET A 15 4.80 21.81 14.51
C MET A 15 4.16 20.80 15.47
N PRO A 16 4.61 20.69 16.71
CA PRO A 16 4.01 19.72 17.61
C PRO A 16 2.54 20.01 17.88
N GLY A 17 2.20 21.28 18.04
CA GLY A 17 0.84 21.65 18.27
C GLY A 17 -0.07 21.32 17.12
N VAL A 18 0.40 21.57 15.93
CA VAL A 18 -0.37 21.27 14.73
C VAL A 18 -0.60 19.77 14.61
N GLN A 19 0.40 18.98 14.88
CA GLN A 19 0.25 17.52 14.77
C GLN A 19 -0.79 17.00 15.74
N ILE A 20 -0.79 17.44 16.96
CA ILE A 20 -1.76 17.01 17.96
C ILE A 20 -3.16 17.39 17.54
N VAL A 21 -3.33 18.62 17.07
CA VAL A 21 -4.63 19.09 16.61
C VAL A 21 -5.11 18.28 15.41
N GLN A 22 -4.21 17.96 14.51
CA GLN A 22 -4.55 17.14 13.35
C GLN A 22 -5.07 15.78 13.75
N ASP A 23 -4.41 15.15 14.70
CA ASP A 23 -4.86 13.84 15.16
C ASP A 23 -6.26 13.90 15.75
N SER A 24 -6.52 14.91 16.54
CA SER A 24 -7.84 15.09 17.11
C SER A 24 -8.88 15.35 16.04
N ALA A 25 -8.54 16.21 15.10
CA ALA A 25 -9.44 16.52 14.00
C ALA A 25 -9.71 15.31 13.15
N MET A 26 -8.69 14.51 12.90
CA MET A 26 -8.87 13.29 12.14
C MET A 26 -9.77 12.31 12.84
N SER A 27 -9.65 12.19 14.15
CA SER A 27 -10.51 11.31 14.91
C SER A 27 -11.97 11.74 14.80
N VAL A 28 -12.22 13.03 14.90
CA VAL A 28 -13.57 13.56 14.76
C VAL A 28 -14.11 13.32 13.37
N LEU A 29 -13.29 13.60 12.35
CA LEU A 29 -13.69 13.39 10.97
C LEU A 29 -13.95 11.93 10.67
N LEU A 30 -13.13 11.05 11.22
CA LEU A 30 -13.34 9.62 11.06
C LEU A 30 -14.62 9.17 11.71
N GLY A 31 -14.95 9.71 12.88
CA GLY A 31 -16.20 9.40 13.53
C GLY A 31 -17.40 9.80 12.68
N GLU A 32 -17.34 10.97 12.12
CA GLU A 32 -18.39 11.43 11.22
C GLU A 32 -18.45 10.61 9.95
N ALA A 33 -17.29 10.27 9.40
CA ALA A 33 -17.23 9.44 8.21
C ALA A 33 -17.80 8.06 8.46
N VAL A 34 -17.54 7.50 9.62
CA VAL A 34 -18.12 6.21 10.00
C VAL A 34 -19.64 6.33 10.10
N ASN A 35 -20.11 7.40 10.71
CA ASN A 35 -21.54 7.66 10.75
C ASN A 35 -22.10 7.87 9.35
N GLY A 36 -21.30 8.40 8.44
CA GLY A 36 -21.64 8.54 7.04
C GLY A 36 -21.45 7.28 6.24
N LYS A 37 -21.13 6.16 6.90
CA LYS A 37 -21.07 4.83 6.31
C LYS A 37 -19.91 4.60 5.34
N ARG A 38 -18.75 5.14 5.66
CA ARG A 38 -17.56 4.81 4.90
C ARG A 38 -16.97 3.54 5.47
N GLU A 39 -17.23 2.46 4.80
CA GLU A 39 -16.74 1.16 5.21
C GLU A 39 -15.87 0.55 4.12
N MET A 40 -14.89 -0.22 4.56
CA MET A 40 -14.13 -1.06 3.64
C MET A 40 -14.97 -2.27 3.31
N VAL A 41 -15.19 -2.50 2.04
CA VAL A 41 -15.93 -3.65 1.57
C VAL A 41 -15.06 -4.48 0.65
N GLU A 42 -15.35 -5.76 0.62
CA GLU A 42 -14.65 -6.71 -0.24
C GLU A 42 -15.49 -6.97 -1.48
N ILE A 43 -14.91 -6.74 -2.64
CA ILE A 43 -15.57 -6.98 -3.91
C ILE A 43 -14.62 -7.75 -4.83
N ASP A 44 -15.17 -8.30 -5.90
CA ASP A 44 -14.35 -8.91 -6.94
C ASP A 44 -13.61 -7.82 -7.71
N GLY A 45 -12.35 -8.05 -7.95
CA GLY A 45 -11.52 -7.10 -8.66
C GLY A 45 -10.26 -7.76 -9.17
N TYR A 46 -9.19 -6.97 -9.28
CA TYR A 46 -7.94 -7.43 -9.85
C TYR A 46 -6.77 -6.97 -9.00
N ARG A 47 -5.73 -7.78 -9.00
CA ARG A 47 -4.44 -7.43 -8.41
C ARG A 47 -3.33 -7.77 -9.37
N VAL A 48 -2.18 -7.17 -9.18
CA VAL A 48 -1.00 -7.47 -9.99
C VAL A 48 -0.11 -8.39 -9.16
N GLN A 49 -0.02 -9.66 -9.55
CA GLN A 49 0.82 -10.62 -8.86
C GLN A 49 2.24 -10.52 -9.38
N ILE A 50 3.19 -10.40 -8.47
CA ILE A 50 4.60 -10.22 -8.83
C ILE A 50 5.50 -11.34 -8.35
N TYR A 51 4.96 -12.27 -7.57
CA TYR A 51 5.74 -13.39 -7.05
C TYR A 51 4.82 -14.55 -6.71
N SER A 52 5.28 -15.74 -6.98
CA SER A 52 4.59 -16.98 -6.58
C SER A 52 5.62 -18.10 -6.49
N SER A 53 5.65 -18.79 -5.37
CA SER A 53 6.58 -19.91 -5.18
C SER A 53 6.02 -20.89 -4.17
N ASN A 54 6.25 -22.16 -4.44
CA ASN A 54 5.90 -23.25 -3.52
C ASN A 54 7.12 -23.87 -2.85
N ARG A 55 8.26 -23.22 -2.91
CA ARG A 55 9.48 -23.73 -2.26
C ARG A 55 9.33 -23.60 -0.75
N GLN A 56 9.24 -24.73 -0.08
CA GLN A 56 8.86 -24.76 1.34
C GLN A 56 9.82 -24.00 2.25
N GLN A 57 11.12 -24.01 1.93
CA GLN A 57 12.12 -23.43 2.81
C GLN A 57 12.37 -21.94 2.57
N THR A 58 12.10 -21.47 1.37
CA THR A 58 12.52 -20.11 0.99
C THR A 58 11.38 -19.21 0.53
N ALA A 59 10.25 -19.77 0.13
CA ALA A 59 9.19 -18.95 -0.48
C ALA A 59 8.67 -17.86 0.45
N LYS A 60 8.45 -18.19 1.70
CA LYS A 60 7.94 -17.20 2.66
C LYS A 60 8.93 -16.04 2.85
N SER A 61 10.19 -16.37 3.08
CA SER A 61 11.20 -15.34 3.31
C SER A 61 11.44 -14.51 2.06
N GLU A 62 11.42 -15.13 0.89
CA GLU A 62 11.56 -14.39 -0.37
C GLU A 62 10.38 -13.44 -0.59
N ALA A 63 9.17 -13.88 -0.28
CA ALA A 63 7.99 -13.02 -0.40
C ALA A 63 8.07 -11.82 0.54
N LEU A 64 8.43 -12.05 1.79
CA LEU A 64 8.56 -10.98 2.77
C LEU A 64 9.71 -10.02 2.44
N GLU A 65 10.79 -10.55 1.90
CA GLU A 65 11.91 -9.73 1.46
C GLU A 65 11.51 -8.82 0.30
N LEU A 66 10.74 -9.35 -0.63
CA LEU A 66 10.24 -8.56 -1.74
C LEU A 66 9.29 -7.46 -1.26
N GLU A 67 8.41 -7.77 -0.33
CA GLU A 67 7.56 -6.77 0.30
C GLU A 67 8.39 -5.65 0.94
N TYR A 68 9.38 -6.03 1.71
CA TYR A 68 10.24 -5.07 2.38
C TYR A 68 10.96 -4.17 1.38
N LYS A 69 11.45 -4.75 0.29
CA LYS A 69 12.16 -4.01 -0.74
C LYS A 69 11.27 -3.00 -1.44
N LEU A 70 10.00 -3.33 -1.65
CA LEU A 70 9.10 -2.50 -2.45
C LEU A 70 8.27 -1.51 -1.64
N LYS A 71 8.09 -1.73 -0.36
CA LYS A 71 7.09 -1.00 0.43
C LYS A 71 7.26 0.51 0.43
N ASP A 72 8.49 1.01 0.32
CA ASP A 72 8.76 2.45 0.33
C ASP A 72 8.83 3.04 -1.08
N ASN A 73 8.75 2.22 -2.10
CA ASN A 73 8.97 2.63 -3.48
C ASN A 73 7.71 2.58 -4.34
N ILE A 74 6.65 2.00 -3.84
CA ILE A 74 5.39 1.91 -4.58
C ILE A 74 4.25 2.43 -3.72
N ASN A 75 3.20 2.90 -4.38
CA ASN A 75 2.04 3.49 -3.70
C ASN A 75 0.92 2.49 -3.49
N GLN A 76 1.00 1.33 -4.11
CA GLN A 76 -0.04 0.33 -3.99
C GLN A 76 0.16 -0.52 -2.74
N THR A 77 -0.94 -0.99 -2.18
CA THR A 77 -0.88 -1.92 -1.06
C THR A 77 -0.24 -3.23 -1.51
N ILE A 78 0.65 -3.75 -0.69
CA ILE A 78 1.32 -5.01 -0.97
C ILE A 78 0.68 -6.09 -0.11
N TYR A 79 0.24 -7.17 -0.76
CA TYR A 79 -0.37 -8.31 -0.09
C TYR A 79 0.54 -9.52 -0.20
N VAL A 80 1.00 -10.02 0.94
CA VAL A 80 1.75 -11.26 1.01
C VAL A 80 0.79 -12.33 1.50
N GLN A 81 0.52 -13.33 0.68
CA GLN A 81 -0.51 -14.31 0.93
C GLN A 81 0.03 -15.72 0.81
N TYR A 82 -0.39 -16.59 1.72
CA TYR A 82 -0.14 -18.01 1.58
C TYR A 82 -1.41 -18.67 1.05
N LEU A 83 -1.36 -19.07 -0.21
CA LEU A 83 -2.45 -19.79 -0.87
C LEU A 83 -1.90 -21.17 -1.20
N THR A 84 -2.12 -22.11 -0.30
CA THR A 84 -1.54 -23.44 -0.27
C THR A 84 -1.43 -24.06 -1.67
N PRO A 85 -0.26 -24.52 -2.11
CA PRO A 85 1.03 -24.51 -1.40
C PRO A 85 1.93 -23.32 -1.73
N PHE A 86 1.38 -22.22 -2.23
CA PHE A 86 2.16 -21.10 -2.77
C PHE A 86 2.17 -19.91 -1.85
N TRP A 87 3.32 -19.30 -1.70
CA TRP A 87 3.45 -17.93 -1.21
C TRP A 87 3.36 -16.99 -2.39
N LYS A 88 2.51 -15.97 -2.29
CA LYS A 88 2.28 -15.04 -3.38
C LYS A 88 2.37 -13.61 -2.89
N VAL A 89 2.88 -12.74 -3.76
CA VAL A 89 2.90 -11.30 -3.50
C VAL A 89 2.05 -10.64 -4.59
N ARG A 90 1.05 -9.89 -4.15
CA ARG A 90 0.11 -9.21 -5.04
C ARG A 90 0.02 -7.74 -4.67
N LEU A 91 -0.17 -6.90 -5.66
CA LEU A 91 -0.18 -5.45 -5.51
C LEU A 91 -1.53 -4.87 -5.89
N GLY A 92 -2.01 -3.96 -5.03
CA GLY A 92 -3.11 -3.07 -5.36
C GLY A 92 -4.50 -3.67 -5.27
N ASP A 93 -5.47 -2.78 -5.34
CA ASP A 93 -6.89 -3.12 -5.31
C ASP A 93 -7.53 -2.43 -6.52
N PHE A 94 -7.52 -3.10 -7.67
CA PHE A 94 -8.00 -2.53 -8.92
C PHE A 94 -9.41 -3.01 -9.21
N ARG A 95 -10.33 -2.07 -9.45
CA ARG A 95 -11.71 -2.42 -9.69
C ARG A 95 -11.93 -3.04 -11.07
N ASN A 96 -11.10 -2.67 -12.05
CA ASN A 96 -11.24 -3.18 -13.38
C ASN A 96 -9.90 -3.59 -13.96
N TYR A 97 -9.96 -4.38 -15.02
CA TYR A 97 -8.78 -4.94 -15.67
C TYR A 97 -7.89 -3.86 -16.26
N GLU A 98 -8.47 -2.80 -16.79
CA GLU A 98 -7.70 -1.76 -17.47
C GLU A 98 -6.79 -1.01 -16.48
N GLU A 99 -7.30 -0.73 -15.28
CA GLU A 99 -6.48 -0.11 -14.25
C GLU A 99 -5.32 -1.00 -13.86
N ALA A 100 -5.57 -2.28 -13.66
CA ALA A 100 -4.53 -3.23 -13.31
C ALA A 100 -3.50 -3.33 -14.43
N LYS A 101 -3.94 -3.33 -15.67
CA LYS A 101 -3.08 -3.40 -16.85
C LYS A 101 -2.16 -2.19 -16.93
N GLU A 102 -2.69 -1.00 -16.70
CA GLU A 102 -1.90 0.22 -16.69
C GLU A 102 -0.85 0.18 -15.60
N TYR A 103 -1.25 -0.24 -14.41
CA TYR A 103 -0.31 -0.33 -13.31
C TYR A 103 0.79 -1.36 -13.61
N LYS A 104 0.42 -2.52 -14.13
CA LYS A 104 1.39 -3.54 -14.49
C LYS A 104 2.42 -3.01 -15.48
N LYS A 105 1.96 -2.28 -16.48
CA LYS A 105 2.83 -1.70 -17.49
C LYS A 105 3.89 -0.79 -16.87
N ILE A 106 3.46 0.08 -15.96
CA ILE A 106 4.37 0.99 -15.26
C ILE A 106 5.31 0.20 -14.35
N PHE A 107 4.76 -0.77 -13.65
CA PHE A 107 5.54 -1.56 -12.69
C PHE A 107 6.69 -2.31 -13.38
N VAL A 108 6.42 -2.98 -14.49
CA VAL A 108 7.46 -3.75 -15.18
C VAL A 108 8.51 -2.85 -15.82
N GLN A 109 8.19 -1.60 -16.11
CA GLN A 109 9.19 -0.65 -16.57
C GLN A 109 10.16 -0.29 -15.46
N GLN A 110 9.69 -0.19 -14.22
CA GLN A 110 10.52 0.11 -13.07
C GLN A 110 11.29 -1.12 -12.55
N TYR A 111 10.69 -2.29 -12.71
CA TYR A 111 11.26 -3.55 -12.21
C TYR A 111 11.28 -4.59 -13.32
N PRO A 112 12.11 -4.38 -14.36
CA PRO A 112 12.11 -5.29 -15.51
C PRO A 112 12.51 -6.72 -15.14
N GLU A 113 13.25 -6.91 -14.06
CA GLU A 113 13.63 -8.25 -13.60
C GLU A 113 12.43 -9.06 -13.11
N LEU A 114 11.32 -8.40 -12.78
CA LEU A 114 10.11 -9.07 -12.33
C LEU A 114 9.09 -9.28 -13.44
N MET A 115 9.40 -8.85 -14.65
CA MET A 115 8.42 -8.89 -15.75
C MET A 115 7.89 -10.29 -16.01
N GLY A 116 8.76 -11.29 -15.97
CA GLY A 116 8.37 -12.68 -16.23
C GLY A 116 7.45 -13.28 -15.18
N ASP A 117 7.44 -12.70 -13.97
CA ASP A 117 6.64 -13.18 -12.86
C ASP A 117 5.42 -12.32 -12.60
N THR A 118 5.22 -11.29 -13.39
CA THR A 118 4.17 -10.29 -13.16
C THR A 118 2.95 -10.58 -14.01
N TYR A 119 1.82 -10.82 -13.34
CA TYR A 119 0.55 -11.17 -13.98
C TYR A 119 -0.59 -10.44 -13.33
N ILE A 120 -1.62 -10.12 -14.11
CA ILE A 120 -2.87 -9.62 -13.56
C ILE A 120 -3.71 -10.83 -13.15
N VAL A 121 -4.19 -10.81 -11.91
CA VAL A 121 -5.00 -11.90 -11.37
C VAL A 121 -6.33 -11.35 -10.87
N ARG A 122 -7.36 -12.17 -10.92
CA ARG A 122 -8.62 -11.85 -10.27
C ARG A 122 -8.50 -12.18 -8.79
N ASP A 123 -9.04 -11.30 -7.96
CA ASP A 123 -8.95 -11.48 -6.52
C ASP A 123 -10.06 -10.67 -5.84
N LYS A 124 -10.28 -10.96 -4.58
CA LYS A 124 -11.12 -10.11 -3.75
C LYS A 124 -10.31 -8.89 -3.34
N ILE A 125 -10.84 -7.73 -3.58
CA ILE A 125 -10.16 -6.48 -3.27
C ILE A 125 -10.91 -5.70 -2.20
N GLN A 126 -10.19 -4.80 -1.53
CA GLN A 126 -10.73 -3.96 -0.47
C GLN A 126 -10.95 -2.56 -1.02
N VAL A 127 -12.16 -2.09 -0.99
CA VAL A 127 -12.48 -0.75 -1.48
C VAL A 127 -13.35 -0.01 -0.48
N LEU A 128 -13.27 1.31 -0.51
CA LEU A 128 -14.17 2.15 0.26
C LEU A 128 -15.49 2.29 -0.48
N GLN A 129 -16.55 2.10 0.26
CA GLN A 129 -17.90 2.24 -0.28
C GLN A 129 -18.41 3.66 -0.16
#